data_a723d1835816e770fe1342b7424ee84a
#
_entry.id   a723d1835816e770fe1342b7424ee84a
#
_cell.length_a   1.000
_cell.length_b   1.000
_cell.length_c   1.000
_cell.angle_alpha   90.00
_cell.angle_beta   90.00
_cell.angle_gamma   90.00
#
_symmetry.space_group_name_H-M   'P 1'
#
loop_
_entity.id
_entity.type
_entity.pdbx_description
1 polymer ?
#
loop_
_entity_poly.entity_id
_entity_poly.type
_entity_poly.pdbx_seq_one_letter_code
_entity_poly.pdbx_strand_id
1 'polypeptide(L)'
;MKKLLIALSVTAALAACSTTSPDVIQRGDAQRMSQVQDATVLSVRSVTVDGSQSGGGATAGGVIGGIAGSTVGGHRENIVVGVLGAVVGAVAGNAVERMSTREDAVEVLVQLRNGERRAIVQAKAGETLQAGDAVILVSTGGKTRVTRAPAGSKG
;
A
#
# COMPACT_ATOMS: atom_id res chain seq x y z
N MET A 1 14.39 -32.99 5.53
CA MET A 1 13.34 -32.33 6.28
C MET A 1 13.63 -30.84 6.49
N LYS A 2 14.81 -30.38 6.95
CA LYS A 2 15.12 -28.94 7.13
C LYS A 2 15.00 -28.10 5.84
N LYS A 3 15.44 -28.62 4.69
CA LYS A 3 15.34 -27.91 3.40
C LYS A 3 13.89 -27.74 2.93
N LEU A 4 13.00 -28.69 3.26
CA LEU A 4 11.58 -28.63 2.92
C LEU A 4 10.84 -27.58 3.76
N LEU A 5 11.19 -27.45 5.05
CA LEU A 5 10.63 -26.42 5.95
C LEU A 5 11.03 -25.00 5.53
N ILE A 6 12.27 -24.83 5.07
CA ILE A 6 12.75 -23.53 4.56
C ILE A 6 12.04 -23.17 3.26
N ALA A 7 11.85 -24.12 2.34
CA ALA A 7 11.10 -23.86 1.11
C ALA A 7 9.63 -23.51 1.37
N LEU A 8 8.99 -24.16 2.35
CA LEU A 8 7.61 -23.89 2.73
C LEU A 8 7.43 -22.53 3.40
N SER A 9 8.40 -22.07 4.21
CA SER A 9 8.36 -20.75 4.82
C SER A 9 8.58 -19.62 3.82
N VAL A 10 9.41 -19.82 2.81
CA VAL A 10 9.64 -18.83 1.74
C VAL A 10 8.39 -18.66 0.85
N THR A 11 7.69 -19.77 0.54
CA THR A 11 6.44 -19.70 -0.25
C THR A 11 5.30 -19.03 0.51
N ALA A 12 5.21 -19.18 1.81
CA ALA A 12 4.20 -18.51 2.63
C ALA A 12 4.40 -16.98 2.70
N ALA A 13 5.62 -16.49 2.63
CA ALA A 13 5.94 -15.06 2.67
C ALA A 13 5.54 -14.32 1.37
N LEU A 14 5.43 -14.99 0.23
CA LEU A 14 5.04 -14.37 -1.04
C LEU A 14 3.53 -14.13 -1.18
N ALA A 15 2.69 -14.70 -0.31
CA ALA A 15 1.23 -14.59 -0.40
C ALA A 15 0.64 -13.30 0.23
N ALA A 16 1.47 -12.42 0.79
CA ALA A 16 1.03 -11.25 1.56
C ALA A 16 0.89 -9.94 0.76
N CYS A 17 0.85 -9.98 -0.58
CA CYS A 17 0.62 -8.78 -1.38
C CYS A 17 -0.85 -8.35 -1.30
N SER A 18 -1.17 -7.37 -0.46
CA SER A 18 -2.46 -6.69 -0.49
C SER A 18 -2.41 -5.57 -1.54
N THR A 19 -3.29 -5.65 -2.55
CA THR A 19 -3.40 -4.63 -3.59
C THR A 19 -4.31 -3.50 -3.10
N THR A 20 -3.84 -2.25 -3.18
CA THR A 20 -4.60 -1.04 -2.80
C THR A 20 -5.36 -0.45 -4.00
N SER A 21 -5.53 -1.22 -5.08
CA SER A 21 -6.21 -0.75 -6.28
C SER A 21 -7.66 -0.34 -5.98
N PRO A 22 -8.13 0.82 -6.46
CA PRO A 22 -9.51 1.28 -6.27
C PRO A 22 -10.54 0.38 -6.96
N ASP A 23 -10.11 -0.43 -7.92
CA ASP A 23 -10.96 -1.38 -8.65
C ASP A 23 -11.08 -2.74 -7.94
N VAL A 24 -10.29 -2.97 -6.87
CA VAL A 24 -10.35 -4.20 -6.08
C VAL A 24 -11.12 -3.97 -4.79
N ILE A 25 -12.33 -4.54 -4.72
CA ILE A 25 -13.15 -4.50 -3.50
C ILE A 25 -12.65 -5.60 -2.54
N GLN A 26 -12.24 -5.19 -1.35
CA GLN A 26 -11.83 -6.14 -0.32
C GLN A 26 -13.04 -6.94 0.17
N ARG A 27 -12.83 -8.21 0.50
CA ARG A 27 -13.91 -9.12 0.93
C ARG A 27 -14.70 -8.58 2.15
N GLY A 28 -14.05 -7.84 3.05
CA GLY A 28 -14.70 -7.21 4.19
C GLY A 28 -15.59 -6.01 3.85
N ASP A 29 -15.42 -5.41 2.66
CA ASP A 29 -16.20 -4.28 2.17
C ASP A 29 -17.31 -4.73 1.21
N ALA A 30 -17.30 -6.01 0.82
CA ALA A 30 -18.38 -6.61 0.04
C ALA A 30 -19.67 -6.70 0.89
N GLN A 31 -20.82 -6.55 0.24
CA GLN A 31 -22.16 -6.58 0.88
C GLN A 31 -22.42 -5.44 1.88
N ARG A 32 -21.60 -4.37 1.87
CA ARG A 32 -21.86 -3.16 2.65
C ARG A 32 -22.50 -2.09 1.78
N MET A 33 -23.44 -1.35 2.35
CA MET A 33 -24.03 -0.18 1.69
C MET A 33 -22.95 0.90 1.58
N SER A 34 -22.79 1.45 0.37
CA SER A 34 -21.88 2.56 0.08
C SER A 34 -22.67 3.86 -0.01
N GLN A 35 -22.14 4.93 0.54
CA GLN A 35 -22.67 6.28 0.30
C GLN A 35 -22.13 6.80 -1.01
N VAL A 36 -23.01 7.34 -1.83
CA VAL A 36 -22.66 7.93 -3.13
C VAL A 36 -23.01 9.40 -3.13
N GLN A 37 -22.06 10.24 -3.54
CA GLN A 37 -22.24 11.69 -3.66
C GLN A 37 -21.75 12.15 -5.01
N ASP A 38 -22.58 12.94 -5.72
CA ASP A 38 -22.21 13.54 -7.00
C ASP A 38 -21.25 14.72 -6.78
N ALA A 39 -20.28 14.84 -7.66
CA ALA A 39 -19.31 15.92 -7.63
C ALA A 39 -18.77 16.24 -9.03
N THR A 40 -18.03 17.33 -9.14
CA THR A 40 -17.29 17.71 -10.34
C THR A 40 -15.81 17.81 -10.00
N VAL A 41 -14.97 17.28 -10.86
CA VAL A 41 -13.51 17.38 -10.70
C VAL A 41 -13.06 18.82 -10.94
N LEU A 42 -12.33 19.39 -10.00
CA LEU A 42 -11.70 20.69 -10.14
C LEU A 42 -10.27 20.58 -10.67
N SER A 43 -9.51 19.64 -10.14
CA SER A 43 -8.14 19.39 -10.58
C SER A 43 -7.70 17.96 -10.25
N VAL A 44 -6.75 17.45 -11.01
CA VAL A 44 -6.07 16.16 -10.77
C VAL A 44 -4.58 16.40 -10.81
N ARG A 45 -3.85 15.91 -9.80
CA ARG A 45 -2.39 15.95 -9.78
C ARG A 45 -1.82 14.59 -9.40
N SER A 46 -0.72 14.22 -10.03
CA SER A 46 0.03 13.02 -9.64
C SER A 46 0.73 13.27 -8.31
N VAL A 47 0.62 12.32 -7.41
CA VAL A 47 1.28 12.31 -6.10
C VAL A 47 1.89 10.93 -5.87
N THR A 48 2.90 10.86 -5.02
CA THR A 48 3.44 9.58 -4.58
C THR A 48 3.01 9.36 -3.13
N VAL A 49 2.40 8.23 -2.86
CA VAL A 49 2.12 7.80 -1.48
C VAL A 49 3.37 7.10 -0.96
N ASP A 50 3.91 7.60 0.14
CA ASP A 50 5.11 7.00 0.73
C ASP A 50 4.83 5.58 1.24
N GLY A 51 5.83 4.73 1.15
CA GLY A 51 5.69 3.33 1.52
C GLY A 51 5.44 3.13 3.01
N SER A 52 4.76 2.06 3.35
CA SER A 52 4.49 1.67 4.73
C SER A 52 5.76 1.17 5.43
N GLN A 53 5.78 1.34 6.74
CA GLN A 53 6.77 0.75 7.64
C GLN A 53 6.02 -0.11 8.67
N SER A 54 5.61 -1.27 8.27
CA SER A 54 4.92 -2.21 9.16
C SER A 54 5.87 -2.89 10.16
N GLY A 55 7.19 -2.74 9.93
CA GLY A 55 8.24 -3.44 10.66
C GLY A 55 8.52 -4.85 10.12
N GLY A 56 7.76 -5.31 9.14
CA GLY A 56 7.96 -6.62 8.51
C GLY A 56 9.34 -6.72 7.83
N GLY A 57 9.73 -5.68 7.10
CA GLY A 57 11.04 -5.61 6.46
C GLY A 57 12.17 -5.57 7.48
N ALA A 58 12.02 -4.81 8.56
CA ALA A 58 13.01 -4.76 9.64
C ALA A 58 13.16 -6.12 10.33
N THR A 59 12.04 -6.78 10.64
CA THR A 59 12.06 -8.11 11.27
C THR A 59 12.72 -9.14 10.37
N ALA A 60 12.28 -9.23 9.11
CA ALA A 60 12.84 -10.16 8.13
C ALA A 60 14.33 -9.89 7.88
N GLY A 61 14.70 -8.64 7.65
CA GLY A 61 16.08 -8.21 7.43
C GLY A 61 16.96 -8.47 8.65
N GLY A 62 16.45 -8.21 9.86
CA GLY A 62 17.15 -8.47 11.12
C GLY A 62 17.43 -9.95 11.33
N VAL A 63 16.46 -10.82 11.08
CA VAL A 63 16.64 -12.28 11.19
C VAL A 63 17.66 -12.78 10.17
N ILE A 64 17.54 -12.37 8.92
CA ILE A 64 18.46 -12.78 7.84
C ILE A 64 19.86 -12.27 8.14
N GLY A 65 20.01 -11.00 8.50
CA GLY A 65 21.28 -10.37 8.84
C GLY A 65 21.94 -10.99 10.09
N GLY A 66 21.15 -11.32 11.11
CA GLY A 66 21.60 -12.00 12.31
C GLY A 66 22.13 -13.41 12.02
N ILE A 67 21.40 -14.19 11.23
CA ILE A 67 21.82 -15.54 10.83
C ILE A 67 23.10 -15.46 9.97
N ALA A 68 23.14 -14.59 8.96
CA ALA A 68 24.29 -14.41 8.09
C ALA A 68 25.51 -13.95 8.87
N GLY A 69 25.33 -12.97 9.80
CA GLY A 69 26.39 -12.48 10.65
C GLY A 69 26.94 -13.56 11.61
N SER A 70 26.07 -14.42 12.15
CA SER A 70 26.49 -15.48 13.07
C SER A 70 27.27 -16.63 12.40
N THR A 71 27.34 -16.66 11.09
CA THR A 71 28.15 -17.66 10.35
C THR A 71 29.58 -17.22 10.11
N VAL A 72 29.92 -15.96 10.46
CA VAL A 72 31.24 -15.37 10.22
C VAL A 72 31.99 -15.25 11.54
N GLY A 73 33.18 -15.85 11.66
CA GLY A 73 34.08 -15.72 12.81
C GLY A 73 34.10 -16.91 13.77
N GLY A 74 34.89 -16.82 14.82
CA GLY A 74 35.03 -17.83 15.90
C GLY A 74 33.92 -17.73 16.94
N HIS A 75 33.82 -18.70 17.84
CA HIS A 75 32.66 -18.92 18.73
C HIS A 75 32.24 -17.71 19.61
N ARG A 76 33.16 -16.80 19.93
CA ARG A 76 32.86 -15.57 20.69
C ARG A 76 32.57 -14.37 19.78
N GLU A 77 33.13 -14.38 18.57
CA GLU A 77 32.97 -13.31 17.59
C GLU A 77 31.64 -13.41 16.86
N ASN A 78 31.10 -14.62 16.68
CA ASN A 78 29.83 -14.90 16.03
C ASN A 78 28.65 -14.16 16.66
N ILE A 79 28.63 -13.99 17.97
CA ILE A 79 27.54 -13.28 18.67
C ILE A 79 27.57 -11.79 18.33
N VAL A 80 28.75 -11.17 18.34
CA VAL A 80 28.89 -9.73 18.05
C VAL A 80 28.56 -9.46 16.57
N VAL A 81 29.11 -10.28 15.66
CA VAL A 81 28.84 -10.14 14.22
C VAL A 81 27.38 -10.45 13.90
N GLY A 82 26.76 -11.41 14.59
CA GLY A 82 25.34 -11.71 14.47
C GLY A 82 24.44 -10.54 14.89
N VAL A 83 24.76 -9.89 16.00
CA VAL A 83 24.02 -8.70 16.47
C VAL A 83 24.19 -7.52 15.51
N LEU A 84 25.41 -7.24 15.06
CA LEU A 84 25.65 -6.20 14.05
C LEU A 84 24.94 -6.50 12.74
N GLY A 85 24.98 -7.75 12.28
CA GLY A 85 24.26 -8.21 11.09
C GLY A 85 22.76 -8.05 11.23
N ALA A 86 22.18 -8.32 12.40
CA ALA A 86 20.78 -8.11 12.68
C ALA A 86 20.38 -6.63 12.58
N VAL A 87 21.19 -5.73 13.15
CA VAL A 87 20.92 -4.27 13.09
C VAL A 87 20.99 -3.76 11.65
N VAL A 88 22.06 -4.08 10.93
CA VAL A 88 22.24 -3.66 9.54
C VAL A 88 21.14 -4.25 8.67
N GLY A 89 20.82 -5.53 8.85
CA GLY A 89 19.75 -6.22 8.14
C GLY A 89 18.37 -5.63 8.40
N ALA A 90 18.07 -5.23 9.65
CA ALA A 90 16.81 -4.58 9.99
C ALA A 90 16.67 -3.21 9.30
N VAL A 91 17.73 -2.40 9.28
CA VAL A 91 17.73 -1.09 8.61
C VAL A 91 17.56 -1.27 7.09
N ALA A 92 18.33 -2.17 6.50
CA ALA A 92 18.22 -2.47 5.05
C ALA A 92 16.84 -3.03 4.69
N GLY A 93 16.31 -3.97 5.47
CA GLY A 93 14.99 -4.56 5.25
C GLY A 93 13.86 -3.53 5.35
N ASN A 94 13.95 -2.60 6.31
CA ASN A 94 12.99 -1.51 6.43
C ASN A 94 13.05 -0.55 5.24
N ALA A 95 14.24 -0.25 4.72
CA ALA A 95 14.41 0.58 3.53
C ALA A 95 13.79 -0.10 2.29
N VAL A 96 14.02 -1.41 2.11
CA VAL A 96 13.42 -2.20 1.02
C VAL A 96 11.91 -2.24 1.14
N GLU A 97 11.35 -2.45 2.35
CA GLU A 97 9.90 -2.43 2.58
C GLU A 97 9.31 -1.08 2.14
N ARG A 98 9.90 0.03 2.58
CA ARG A 98 9.43 1.37 2.21
C ARG A 98 9.48 1.60 0.70
N MET A 99 10.54 1.18 0.03
CA MET A 99 10.68 1.33 -1.42
C MET A 99 9.69 0.47 -2.20
N SER A 100 9.48 -0.77 -1.77
CA SER A 100 8.60 -1.73 -2.45
C SER A 100 7.11 -1.46 -2.24
N THR A 101 6.76 -0.73 -1.16
CA THR A 101 5.36 -0.36 -0.84
C THR A 101 5.00 1.07 -1.25
N ARG A 102 5.94 1.81 -1.87
CA ARG A 102 5.67 3.12 -2.43
C ARG A 102 4.77 2.99 -3.66
N GLU A 103 3.73 3.82 -3.73
CA GLU A 103 2.70 3.72 -4.76
C GLU A 103 2.48 5.07 -5.45
N ASP A 104 2.38 5.05 -6.78
CA ASP A 104 1.96 6.20 -7.56
C ASP A 104 0.44 6.36 -7.46
N ALA A 105 0.02 7.55 -7.04
CA ALA A 105 -1.35 7.89 -6.78
C ALA A 105 -1.73 9.19 -7.49
N VAL A 106 -3.01 9.49 -7.47
CA VAL A 106 -3.56 10.76 -7.92
C VAL A 106 -4.35 11.41 -6.78
N GLU A 107 -4.13 12.70 -6.60
CA GLU A 107 -5.00 13.53 -5.77
C GLU A 107 -6.03 14.19 -6.68
N VAL A 108 -7.28 13.90 -6.42
CA VAL A 108 -8.41 14.45 -7.15
C VAL A 108 -9.12 15.46 -6.24
N LEU A 109 -9.08 16.73 -6.62
CA LEU A 109 -9.85 17.78 -5.97
C LEU A 109 -11.22 17.86 -6.63
N VAL A 110 -12.27 17.72 -5.85
CA VAL A 110 -13.66 17.73 -6.34
C VAL A 110 -14.48 18.77 -5.62
N GLN A 111 -15.52 19.25 -6.29
CA GLN A 111 -16.57 20.08 -5.70
C GLN A 111 -17.89 19.30 -5.67
N LEU A 112 -18.44 19.14 -4.47
CA LEU A 112 -19.75 18.55 -4.26
C LEU A 112 -20.86 19.51 -4.70
N ARG A 113 -22.07 19.00 -4.90
CA ARG A 113 -23.25 19.83 -5.28
C ARG A 113 -23.59 20.92 -4.27
N ASN A 114 -23.26 20.72 -2.99
CA ASN A 114 -23.45 21.73 -1.93
C ASN A 114 -22.38 22.82 -1.92
N GLY A 115 -21.43 22.80 -2.88
CA GLY A 115 -20.32 23.74 -2.97
C GLY A 115 -19.10 23.37 -2.11
N GLU A 116 -19.19 22.33 -1.28
CA GLU A 116 -18.06 21.84 -0.49
C GLU A 116 -16.96 21.28 -1.39
N ARG A 117 -15.69 21.52 -1.05
CA ARG A 117 -14.54 20.98 -1.78
C ARG A 117 -13.88 19.89 -0.95
N ARG A 118 -13.53 18.79 -1.60
CA ARG A 118 -12.81 17.66 -0.99
C ARG A 118 -11.66 17.22 -1.87
N ALA A 119 -10.55 16.83 -1.26
CA ALA A 119 -9.43 16.22 -1.92
C ALA A 119 -9.38 14.75 -1.53
N ILE A 120 -9.28 13.87 -2.50
CA ILE A 120 -9.20 12.43 -2.33
C ILE A 120 -7.92 11.94 -3.00
N VAL A 121 -7.08 11.22 -2.25
CA VAL A 121 -5.91 10.55 -2.78
C VAL A 121 -6.26 9.09 -3.01
N GLN A 122 -6.10 8.62 -4.23
CA GLN A 122 -6.35 7.23 -4.61
C GLN A 122 -5.25 6.71 -5.53
N ALA A 123 -5.05 5.40 -5.54
CA ALA A 123 -4.13 4.76 -6.48
C ALA A 123 -4.52 5.14 -7.92
N LYS A 124 -3.52 5.26 -8.78
CA LYS A 124 -3.74 5.56 -10.19
C LYS A 124 -4.49 4.39 -10.84
N ALA A 125 -5.80 4.54 -11.02
CA ALA A 125 -6.65 3.58 -11.73
C ALA A 125 -6.45 3.67 -13.24
N GLY A 126 -7.00 2.69 -13.97
CA GLY A 126 -7.02 2.72 -15.44
C GLY A 126 -7.84 3.88 -16.03
N GLU A 127 -8.67 4.53 -15.22
CA GLU A 127 -9.49 5.66 -15.63
C GLU A 127 -8.77 6.99 -15.44
N THR A 128 -8.63 7.76 -16.53
CA THR A 128 -8.04 9.10 -16.49
C THR A 128 -9.14 10.14 -16.26
N LEU A 129 -9.14 10.75 -15.08
CA LEU A 129 -10.03 11.86 -14.75
C LEU A 129 -9.40 13.19 -15.16
N GLN A 130 -10.23 14.14 -15.58
CA GLN A 130 -9.84 15.49 -15.98
C GLN A 130 -10.69 16.54 -15.26
N ALA A 131 -10.17 17.77 -15.17
CA ALA A 131 -10.94 18.89 -14.65
C ALA A 131 -12.22 19.11 -15.49
N GLY A 132 -13.35 19.26 -14.81
CA GLY A 132 -14.67 19.39 -15.42
C GLY A 132 -15.44 18.06 -15.54
N ASP A 133 -14.80 16.91 -15.31
CA ASP A 133 -15.49 15.63 -15.35
C ASP A 133 -16.55 15.51 -14.24
N ALA A 134 -17.74 15.00 -14.61
CA ALA A 134 -18.75 14.60 -13.64
C ALA A 134 -18.33 13.27 -13.01
N VAL A 135 -18.26 13.23 -11.70
CA VAL A 135 -17.81 12.07 -10.92
C VAL A 135 -18.76 11.77 -9.77
N ILE A 136 -18.64 10.57 -9.23
CA ILE A 136 -19.28 10.18 -7.99
C ILE A 136 -18.19 9.80 -6.97
N LEU A 137 -18.39 10.23 -5.74
CA LEU A 137 -17.63 9.77 -4.58
C LEU A 137 -18.36 8.58 -3.98
N VAL A 138 -17.68 7.45 -3.94
CA VAL A 138 -18.22 6.22 -3.34
C VAL A 138 -17.47 5.96 -2.05
N SER A 139 -18.18 6.07 -0.93
CA SER A 139 -17.61 5.84 0.41
C SER A 139 -18.12 4.52 0.99
N THR A 140 -17.18 3.61 1.30
CA THR A 140 -17.47 2.29 1.89
C THR A 140 -16.45 2.01 2.98
N GLY A 141 -16.90 1.67 4.19
CA GLY A 141 -16.01 1.27 5.28
C GLY A 141 -14.96 2.32 5.67
N GLY A 142 -15.27 3.62 5.53
CA GLY A 142 -14.36 4.73 5.81
C GLY A 142 -13.35 5.04 4.70
N LYS A 143 -13.39 4.32 3.59
CA LYS A 143 -12.60 4.57 2.39
C LYS A 143 -13.47 5.28 1.35
N THR A 144 -12.94 6.30 0.70
CA THR A 144 -13.62 7.02 -0.38
C THR A 144 -12.82 6.88 -1.67
N ARG A 145 -13.52 6.59 -2.76
CA ARG A 145 -12.97 6.58 -4.11
C ARG A 145 -13.76 7.50 -5.02
N VAL A 146 -13.10 8.04 -6.02
CA VAL A 146 -13.68 8.87 -7.07
C VAL A 146 -13.73 8.06 -8.34
N THR A 147 -14.89 7.94 -8.93
CA THR A 147 -15.08 7.30 -10.24
C THR A 147 -15.96 8.20 -11.13
N ARG A 148 -15.85 8.03 -12.44
CA ARG A 148 -16.67 8.78 -13.38
C ARG A 148 -18.16 8.48 -13.14
N ALA A 149 -19.00 9.51 -13.19
CA ALA A 149 -20.44 9.32 -13.09
C ALA A 149 -20.95 8.50 -14.26
N PRO A 150 -21.87 7.52 -14.04
CA PRO A 150 -22.46 6.76 -15.13
C PRO A 150 -23.21 7.69 -16.09
N ALA A 151 -23.13 7.39 -17.38
CA ALA A 151 -23.82 8.15 -18.40
C ALA A 151 -25.35 8.08 -18.14
N GLY A 152 -25.95 9.22 -17.83
CA GLY A 152 -27.40 9.30 -17.54
C GLY A 152 -27.76 9.84 -16.16
N SER A 153 -26.80 10.05 -15.26
CA SER A 153 -27.05 10.69 -13.95
C SER A 153 -27.16 12.22 -14.05
N LYS A 154 -27.99 12.71 -14.97
CA LYS A 154 -28.46 14.11 -14.92
C LYS A 154 -29.63 14.17 -13.95
N GLY A 155 -29.37 14.49 -12.71
CA GLY A 155 -30.37 14.90 -11.75
C GLY A 155 -30.39 16.40 -11.60
#